data_ead45d7c63d15da339005828dd139699
#
_entry.id   ead45d7c63d15da339005828dd139699
#
_cell.length_a   1.000
_cell.length_b   1.000
_cell.length_c   1.000
_cell.angle_alpha   90.00
_cell.angle_beta   90.00
_cell.angle_gamma   90.00
#
_symmetry.space_group_name_H-M   'P 1'
#
loop_
_entity.id
_entity.type
_entity.pdbx_description
1 polymer ?
#
loop_
_entity_poly.entity_id
_entity_poly.type
_entity_poly.pdbx_seq_one_letter_code
_entity_poly.pdbx_strand_id
1 'polypeptide(L)'
;MTRKIIDMTKDPRGGQFEYFRTMTDPWAGITVPVDITDLLASLNGRPFFLSYLYAVMRAANAVPELRRRLLPDGQVVEYDHCDPSYTVMKPDGTGVYVYCLLEDDLSSYEKFVAEGKRRQKETLERGTLTEDGDVLANFFVSCVPWLYYTQIKEPAGGADDSNPRFAWGKYREENGSMMLPMSLFINHALCDGWHVTQFYKNLDRELTELSAYLKTQNGQQ
;
A
#
# COMPACT_ATOMS: atom_id res chain seq x y z
N MET A 1 10.03 -12.00 9.05
CA MET A 1 10.32 -11.36 7.74
C MET A 1 11.74 -11.64 7.34
N THR A 2 11.99 -12.15 6.14
CA THR A 2 13.31 -12.45 5.59
C THR A 2 13.57 -11.63 4.33
N ARG A 3 14.84 -11.47 3.95
CA ARG A 3 15.22 -10.78 2.72
C ARG A 3 16.35 -11.51 2.01
N LYS A 4 16.39 -11.43 0.68
CA LYS A 4 17.47 -11.94 -0.17
C LYS A 4 18.11 -10.80 -0.95
N ILE A 5 19.43 -10.90 -1.20
CA ILE A 5 20.15 -9.97 -2.08
C ILE A 5 19.79 -10.29 -3.53
N ILE A 6 19.51 -9.25 -4.31
CA ILE A 6 19.26 -9.34 -5.75
C ILE A 6 20.53 -8.85 -6.48
N ASP A 7 21.13 -9.72 -7.27
CA ASP A 7 22.25 -9.39 -8.15
C ASP A 7 21.73 -8.67 -9.39
N MET A 8 21.73 -7.34 -9.37
CA MET A 8 21.22 -6.51 -10.46
C MET A 8 22.03 -6.66 -11.78
N THR A 9 23.24 -7.20 -11.73
CA THR A 9 24.02 -7.49 -12.96
C THR A 9 23.45 -8.68 -13.74
N LYS A 10 22.66 -9.52 -13.08
CA LYS A 10 21.97 -10.69 -13.66
C LYS A 10 20.46 -10.50 -13.78
N ASP A 11 19.93 -9.44 -13.17
CA ASP A 11 18.51 -9.13 -13.25
C ASP A 11 18.16 -8.60 -14.65
N PRO A 12 17.05 -9.02 -15.26
CA PRO A 12 16.63 -8.50 -16.58
C PRO A 12 16.51 -6.97 -16.63
N ARG A 13 16.32 -6.32 -15.47
CA ARG A 13 16.21 -4.86 -15.33
C ARG A 13 17.54 -4.17 -15.00
N GLY A 14 18.68 -4.88 -15.05
CA GLY A 14 19.98 -4.32 -14.68
C GLY A 14 20.31 -3.00 -15.41
N GLY A 15 20.07 -2.92 -16.72
CA GLY A 15 20.29 -1.69 -17.49
C GLY A 15 19.36 -0.54 -17.08
N GLN A 16 18.07 -0.81 -16.82
CA GLN A 16 17.13 0.20 -16.31
C GLN A 16 17.52 0.65 -14.91
N PHE A 17 17.92 -0.30 -14.05
CA PHE A 17 18.41 0.01 -12.72
C PHE A 17 19.58 1.00 -12.77
N GLU A 18 20.63 0.71 -13.53
CA GLU A 18 21.79 1.59 -13.69
C GLU A 18 21.37 2.98 -14.20
N TYR A 19 20.54 3.02 -15.25
CA TYR A 19 20.09 4.28 -15.84
C TYR A 19 19.33 5.15 -14.86
N PHE A 20 18.28 4.61 -14.18
CA PHE A 20 17.45 5.40 -13.28
C PHE A 20 18.17 5.78 -11.97
N ARG A 21 19.20 5.03 -11.58
CA ARG A 21 20.07 5.39 -10.44
C ARG A 21 20.90 6.68 -10.70
N THR A 22 21.05 7.13 -11.94
CA THR A 22 21.71 8.41 -12.23
C THR A 22 20.80 9.63 -12.05
N MET A 23 19.51 9.43 -11.86
CA MET A 23 18.53 10.51 -11.74
C MET A 23 18.48 11.05 -10.30
N THR A 24 18.33 12.37 -10.18
CA THR A 24 18.15 13.04 -8.88
C THR A 24 16.80 12.73 -8.25
N ASP A 25 15.75 12.57 -9.07
CA ASP A 25 14.39 12.21 -8.65
C ASP A 25 13.89 11.04 -9.54
N PRO A 26 14.20 9.78 -9.20
CA PRO A 26 13.78 8.62 -9.96
C PRO A 26 12.36 8.16 -9.61
N TRP A 27 11.55 9.00 -9.00
CA TRP A 27 10.20 8.63 -8.58
C TRP A 27 9.18 8.78 -9.70
N ALA A 28 8.38 7.74 -9.87
CA ALA A 28 7.23 7.71 -10.79
C ALA A 28 5.96 7.35 -10.02
N GLY A 29 4.83 7.94 -10.41
CA GLY A 29 3.53 7.68 -9.78
C GLY A 29 2.41 7.70 -10.78
N ILE A 30 1.44 6.81 -10.59
CA ILE A 30 0.22 6.71 -11.41
C ILE A 30 -0.98 6.69 -10.47
N THR A 31 -2.01 7.50 -10.79
CA THR A 31 -3.33 7.46 -10.15
C THR A 31 -4.31 6.81 -11.12
N VAL A 32 -5.01 5.79 -10.64
CA VAL A 32 -6.03 5.06 -11.40
C VAL A 32 -7.33 5.08 -10.62
N PRO A 33 -8.48 5.39 -11.24
CA PRO A 33 -9.79 5.19 -10.60
C PRO A 33 -10.07 3.69 -10.50
N VAL A 34 -10.31 3.21 -9.27
CA VAL A 34 -10.61 1.80 -8.95
C VAL A 34 -12.08 1.67 -8.59
N ASP A 35 -12.78 0.73 -9.23
CA ASP A 35 -14.18 0.41 -8.89
C ASP A 35 -14.22 -0.40 -7.58
N ILE A 36 -14.88 0.16 -6.56
CA ILE A 36 -15.07 -0.44 -5.25
C ILE A 36 -16.54 -0.72 -4.92
N THR A 37 -17.41 -0.71 -5.93
CA THR A 37 -18.87 -0.87 -5.76
C THR A 37 -19.22 -2.16 -5.02
N ASP A 38 -18.69 -3.28 -5.48
CA ASP A 38 -18.94 -4.58 -4.87
C ASP A 38 -18.38 -4.70 -3.45
N LEU A 39 -17.20 -4.14 -3.21
CA LEU A 39 -16.61 -4.11 -1.86
C LEU A 39 -17.53 -3.35 -0.91
N LEU A 40 -17.93 -2.12 -1.26
CA LEU A 40 -18.80 -1.31 -0.40
C LEU A 40 -20.12 -2.01 -0.10
N ALA A 41 -20.75 -2.63 -1.12
CA ALA A 41 -22.00 -3.38 -0.97
C ALA A 41 -21.85 -4.63 -0.06
N SER A 42 -20.64 -5.18 0.06
CA SER A 42 -20.38 -6.41 0.83
C SER A 42 -19.92 -6.17 2.27
N LEU A 43 -19.57 -4.94 2.64
CA LEU A 43 -18.95 -4.65 3.96
C LEU A 43 -19.85 -4.97 5.16
N ASN A 44 -21.16 -4.71 5.07
CA ASN A 44 -22.12 -4.97 6.17
C ASN A 44 -21.61 -4.50 7.54
N GLY A 45 -21.22 -3.20 7.66
CA GLY A 45 -20.70 -2.60 8.89
C GLY A 45 -19.21 -2.85 9.20
N ARG A 46 -18.49 -3.60 8.37
CA ARG A 46 -17.03 -3.76 8.47
C ARG A 46 -16.30 -2.47 8.09
N PRO A 47 -15.11 -2.19 8.66
CA PRO A 47 -14.38 -0.93 8.41
C PRO A 47 -13.85 -0.89 6.97
N PHE A 48 -14.27 0.10 6.18
CA PHE A 48 -13.82 0.27 4.79
C PHE A 48 -12.29 0.37 4.68
N PHE A 49 -11.66 1.23 5.50
CA PHE A 49 -10.21 1.46 5.41
C PHE A 49 -9.41 0.17 5.55
N LEU A 50 -9.66 -0.62 6.60
CA LEU A 50 -8.92 -1.87 6.84
C LEU A 50 -9.27 -2.94 5.80
N SER A 51 -10.50 -2.98 5.29
CA SER A 51 -10.92 -3.91 4.24
C SER A 51 -10.21 -3.60 2.91
N TYR A 52 -10.16 -2.33 2.52
CA TYR A 52 -9.45 -1.90 1.33
C TYR A 52 -7.94 -2.08 1.47
N LEU A 53 -7.37 -1.71 2.63
CA LEU A 53 -5.96 -1.91 2.95
C LEU A 53 -5.54 -3.39 2.82
N TYR A 54 -6.37 -4.33 3.29
CA TYR A 54 -6.12 -5.76 3.15
C TYR A 54 -5.94 -6.16 1.68
N ALA A 55 -6.86 -5.76 0.80
CA ALA A 55 -6.77 -6.03 -0.63
C ALA A 55 -5.55 -5.38 -1.28
N VAL A 56 -5.25 -4.11 -0.93
CA VAL A 56 -4.07 -3.37 -1.42
C VAL A 56 -2.78 -4.09 -1.03
N MET A 57 -2.66 -4.54 0.22
CA MET A 57 -1.45 -5.21 0.72
C MET A 57 -1.25 -6.59 0.08
N ARG A 58 -2.32 -7.35 -0.14
CA ARG A 58 -2.24 -8.62 -0.87
C ARG A 58 -1.80 -8.40 -2.31
N ALA A 59 -2.38 -7.41 -2.99
CA ALA A 59 -2.02 -7.05 -4.36
C ALA A 59 -0.57 -6.58 -4.48
N ALA A 60 -0.09 -5.77 -3.53
CA ALA A 60 1.28 -5.26 -3.52
C ALA A 60 2.31 -6.35 -3.25
N ASN A 61 2.07 -7.20 -2.24
CA ASN A 61 2.95 -8.31 -1.91
C ASN A 61 3.03 -9.39 -3.01
N ALA A 62 2.04 -9.46 -3.89
CA ALA A 62 2.06 -10.35 -5.05
C ALA A 62 3.00 -9.87 -6.19
N VAL A 63 3.57 -8.67 -6.09
CA VAL A 63 4.54 -8.13 -7.07
C VAL A 63 5.92 -8.07 -6.43
N PRO A 64 6.85 -8.98 -6.76
CA PRO A 64 8.17 -9.06 -6.13
C PRO A 64 8.96 -7.75 -6.16
N GLU A 65 8.92 -7.03 -7.28
CA GLU A 65 9.65 -5.77 -7.46
C GLU A 65 9.16 -4.66 -6.52
N LEU A 66 7.90 -4.67 -6.10
CA LEU A 66 7.39 -3.75 -5.07
C LEU A 66 7.96 -4.05 -3.67
N ARG A 67 8.51 -5.24 -3.46
CA ARG A 67 9.18 -5.64 -2.20
C ARG A 67 10.69 -5.46 -2.23
N ARG A 68 11.24 -4.90 -3.34
CA ARG A 68 12.66 -4.59 -3.46
C ARG A 68 13.00 -3.26 -2.80
N ARG A 69 14.19 -3.19 -2.20
CA ARG A 69 14.70 -1.99 -1.52
C ARG A 69 16.15 -1.75 -1.85
N LEU A 70 16.52 -0.48 -1.89
CA LEU A 70 17.90 -0.02 -1.97
C LEU A 70 18.49 0.03 -0.55
N LEU A 71 19.65 -0.56 -0.36
CA LEU A 71 20.41 -0.41 0.86
C LEU A 71 21.40 0.76 0.74
N PRO A 72 21.89 1.32 1.87
CA PRO A 72 22.83 2.43 1.85
C PRO A 72 24.16 2.14 1.14
N ASP A 73 24.54 0.86 1.02
CA ASP A 73 25.73 0.40 0.29
C ASP A 73 25.47 0.19 -1.23
N GLY A 74 24.28 0.51 -1.70
CA GLY A 74 23.86 0.38 -3.10
C GLY A 74 23.37 -1.01 -3.49
N GLN A 75 23.37 -1.99 -2.56
CA GLN A 75 22.80 -3.30 -2.82
C GLN A 75 21.27 -3.23 -2.93
N VAL A 76 20.70 -4.15 -3.69
CA VAL A 76 19.23 -4.36 -3.77
C VAL A 76 18.89 -5.61 -2.98
N VAL A 77 17.88 -5.49 -2.10
CA VAL A 77 17.29 -6.63 -1.41
C VAL A 77 15.82 -6.78 -1.77
N GLU A 78 15.31 -8.00 -1.75
CA GLU A 78 13.89 -8.32 -1.91
C GLU A 78 13.41 -9.00 -0.63
N TYR A 79 12.40 -8.40 0.01
CA TYR A 79 11.73 -8.97 1.18
C TYR A 79 10.75 -10.06 0.75
N ASP A 80 10.56 -11.07 1.59
CA ASP A 80 9.52 -12.11 1.39
C ASP A 80 8.11 -11.52 1.58
N HIS A 81 7.98 -10.50 2.42
CA HIS A 81 6.75 -9.80 2.72
C HIS A 81 7.06 -8.35 3.11
N CYS A 82 6.11 -7.42 2.89
CA CYS A 82 6.17 -6.04 3.39
C CYS A 82 4.87 -5.67 4.06
N ASP A 83 4.96 -4.97 5.21
CA ASP A 83 3.83 -4.57 6.04
C ASP A 83 3.41 -3.11 5.79
N PRO A 84 2.13 -2.76 5.93
CA PRO A 84 1.70 -1.38 5.82
C PRO A 84 2.07 -0.55 7.04
N SER A 85 2.76 0.57 6.82
CA SER A 85 2.85 1.69 7.75
C SER A 85 1.95 2.81 7.24
N TYR A 86 0.93 3.18 8.01
CA TYR A 86 -0.08 4.14 7.60
C TYR A 86 -0.39 5.18 8.66
N THR A 87 -0.97 6.31 8.23
CA THR A 87 -1.32 7.41 9.12
C THR A 87 -2.67 7.20 9.77
N VAL A 88 -2.73 7.42 11.09
CA VAL A 88 -3.98 7.46 11.88
C VAL A 88 -4.14 8.84 12.49
N MET A 89 -5.25 9.50 12.17
CA MET A 89 -5.52 10.85 12.68
C MET A 89 -5.97 10.80 14.14
N LYS A 90 -5.44 11.73 14.93
CA LYS A 90 -5.90 11.90 16.33
C LYS A 90 -7.35 12.40 16.36
N PRO A 91 -8.19 11.88 17.27
CA PRO A 91 -9.61 12.25 17.34
C PRO A 91 -9.86 13.61 17.99
N ASP A 92 -8.81 14.35 18.33
CA ASP A 92 -8.87 15.64 19.06
C ASP A 92 -9.19 16.86 18.19
N GLY A 93 -9.40 16.67 16.88
CA GLY A 93 -9.72 17.74 15.93
C GLY A 93 -8.53 18.62 15.52
N THR A 94 -7.31 18.31 15.98
CA THR A 94 -6.09 19.10 15.65
C THR A 94 -5.58 18.86 14.23
N GLY A 95 -6.03 17.82 13.53
CA GLY A 95 -5.49 17.39 12.24
C GLY A 95 -4.12 16.71 12.34
N VAL A 96 -3.64 16.44 13.55
CA VAL A 96 -2.38 15.71 13.78
C VAL A 96 -2.62 14.20 13.63
N TYR A 97 -1.67 13.51 13.01
CA TYR A 97 -1.69 12.07 12.83
C TYR A 97 -0.46 11.41 13.45
N VAL A 98 -0.53 10.10 13.61
CA VAL A 98 0.54 9.22 14.08
C VAL A 98 0.72 8.08 13.09
N TYR A 99 1.91 7.44 13.08
CA TYR A 99 2.16 6.27 12.23
C TYR A 99 1.73 4.99 12.94
N CYS A 100 1.04 4.13 12.19
CA CYS A 100 0.59 2.82 12.64
C CYS A 100 1.20 1.75 11.73
N LEU A 101 2.08 0.93 12.29
CA LEU A 101 2.59 -0.26 11.63
C LEU A 101 1.66 -1.44 11.94
N LEU A 102 1.21 -2.13 10.90
CA LEU A 102 0.37 -3.32 11.01
C LEU A 102 1.12 -4.53 10.44
N GLU A 103 1.78 -5.27 11.31
CA GLU A 103 2.46 -6.52 10.98
C GLU A 103 1.44 -7.65 10.88
N ASP A 104 1.28 -8.25 9.69
CA ASP A 104 0.32 -9.35 9.46
C ASP A 104 0.73 -10.18 8.24
N ASP A 105 0.53 -11.49 8.29
CA ASP A 105 0.86 -12.41 7.21
C ASP A 105 -0.18 -12.44 6.07
N LEU A 106 -1.24 -11.62 6.16
CA LEU A 106 -2.35 -11.52 5.22
C LEU A 106 -3.09 -12.86 4.97
N SER A 107 -2.97 -13.82 5.88
CA SER A 107 -3.56 -15.15 5.74
C SER A 107 -5.07 -15.17 6.02
N SER A 108 -5.59 -14.20 6.80
CA SER A 108 -7.00 -14.11 7.18
C SER A 108 -7.45 -12.66 7.26
N TYR A 109 -8.53 -12.36 6.57
CA TYR A 109 -9.16 -11.05 6.61
C TYR A 109 -9.62 -10.65 8.03
N GLU A 110 -10.23 -11.59 8.77
CA GLU A 110 -10.74 -11.32 10.12
C GLU A 110 -9.61 -10.99 11.10
N LYS A 111 -8.50 -11.74 11.02
CA LYS A 111 -7.31 -11.48 11.84
C LYS A 111 -6.71 -10.13 11.51
N PHE A 112 -6.55 -9.82 10.22
CA PHE A 112 -6.03 -8.54 9.77
C PHE A 112 -6.86 -7.36 10.27
N VAL A 113 -8.21 -7.43 10.16
CA VAL A 113 -9.10 -6.37 10.64
C VAL A 113 -9.06 -6.24 12.17
N ALA A 114 -9.04 -7.36 12.90
CA ALA A 114 -8.96 -7.36 14.36
C ALA A 114 -7.64 -6.75 14.84
N GLU A 115 -6.52 -7.17 14.26
CA GLU A 115 -5.19 -6.64 14.56
C GLU A 115 -5.06 -5.16 14.17
N GLY A 116 -5.58 -4.78 13.00
CA GLY A 116 -5.60 -3.39 12.56
C GLY A 116 -6.32 -2.47 13.54
N LYS A 117 -7.50 -2.87 14.04
CA LYS A 117 -8.22 -2.11 15.08
C LYS A 117 -7.42 -2.01 16.37
N ARG A 118 -6.79 -3.10 16.79
CA ARG A 118 -5.96 -3.14 18.00
C ARG A 118 -4.76 -2.19 17.87
N ARG A 119 -4.01 -2.29 16.77
CA ARG A 119 -2.84 -1.45 16.50
C ARG A 119 -3.20 0.03 16.38
N GLN A 120 -4.30 0.38 15.72
CA GLN A 120 -4.78 1.76 15.64
C GLN A 120 -5.03 2.35 17.03
N LYS A 121 -5.69 1.60 17.92
CA LYS A 121 -5.94 2.02 19.30
C LYS A 121 -4.65 2.24 20.08
N GLU A 122 -3.74 1.28 20.07
CA GLU A 122 -2.44 1.36 20.76
C GLU A 122 -1.58 2.52 20.25
N THR A 123 -1.58 2.72 18.93
CA THR A 123 -0.84 3.81 18.29
C THR A 123 -1.37 5.18 18.73
N LEU A 124 -2.69 5.35 18.79
CA LEU A 124 -3.30 6.58 19.27
C LEU A 124 -3.02 6.83 20.77
N GLU A 125 -3.01 5.78 21.59
CA GLU A 125 -2.65 5.87 23.01
C GLU A 125 -1.17 6.25 23.21
N ARG A 126 -0.25 5.69 22.37
CA ARG A 126 1.17 6.05 22.37
C ARG A 126 1.40 7.49 21.90
N GLY A 127 0.69 7.94 20.88
CA GLY A 127 0.64 9.32 20.41
C GLY A 127 1.91 9.87 19.73
N THR A 128 2.85 9.03 19.33
CA THR A 128 4.14 9.41 18.72
C THR A 128 4.15 9.20 17.21
N LEU A 129 5.02 9.96 16.50
CA LEU A 129 5.29 9.80 15.06
C LEU A 129 6.45 8.84 14.78
N THR A 130 6.80 7.96 15.73
CA THR A 130 7.89 6.99 15.53
C THR A 130 7.38 5.80 14.72
N GLU A 131 8.16 5.41 13.73
CA GLU A 131 8.03 4.11 13.08
C GLU A 131 8.79 3.05 13.86
N ASP A 132 8.18 1.89 14.03
CA ASP A 132 8.77 0.75 14.71
C ASP A 132 9.35 -0.24 13.67
N GLY A 133 10.35 -1.03 14.06
CA GLY A 133 10.88 -2.12 13.27
C GLY A 133 11.80 -1.73 12.10
N ASP A 134 11.90 -2.61 11.11
CA ASP A 134 12.66 -2.38 9.87
C ASP A 134 11.84 -1.54 8.89
N VAL A 135 12.07 -0.23 8.90
CA VAL A 135 11.35 0.73 8.04
C VAL A 135 11.46 0.37 6.55
N LEU A 136 12.56 -0.24 6.11
CA LEU A 136 12.71 -0.69 4.71
C LEU A 136 11.73 -1.82 4.36
N ALA A 137 11.29 -2.58 5.33
CA ALA A 137 10.30 -3.64 5.12
C ALA A 137 8.85 -3.12 4.98
N ASN A 138 8.64 -1.81 5.06
CA ASN A 138 7.30 -1.24 5.04
C ASN A 138 6.87 -0.81 3.63
N PHE A 139 5.55 -0.89 3.40
CA PHE A 139 4.82 -0.10 2.42
C PHE A 139 4.24 1.14 3.12
N PHE A 140 4.51 2.32 2.59
CA PHE A 140 3.93 3.54 3.15
C PHE A 140 2.54 3.78 2.56
N VAL A 141 1.58 4.05 3.45
CA VAL A 141 0.17 4.20 3.06
C VAL A 141 -0.40 5.50 3.60
N SER A 142 -1.02 6.26 2.71
CA SER A 142 -1.68 7.53 3.01
C SER A 142 -3.15 7.49 2.59
N CYS A 143 -4.01 8.20 3.32
CA CYS A 143 -5.41 8.33 2.94
C CYS A 143 -5.87 9.78 3.11
N VAL A 144 -6.50 10.34 2.05
CA VAL A 144 -7.10 11.67 2.04
C VAL A 144 -8.61 11.54 1.87
N PRO A 145 -9.35 11.08 2.92
CA PRO A 145 -10.75 10.66 2.79
C PRO A 145 -11.73 11.82 2.57
N TRP A 146 -11.25 13.05 2.59
CA TRP A 146 -12.06 14.25 2.39
C TRP A 146 -12.13 14.70 0.94
N LEU A 147 -11.17 14.28 0.09
CA LEU A 147 -11.02 14.76 -1.27
C LEU A 147 -11.03 13.62 -2.28
N TYR A 148 -11.84 13.74 -3.33
CA TYR A 148 -11.62 13.03 -4.58
C TYR A 148 -10.57 13.80 -5.38
N TYR A 149 -9.50 13.13 -5.80
CA TYR A 149 -8.43 13.74 -6.57
C TYR A 149 -8.14 12.92 -7.83
N THR A 150 -7.54 13.56 -8.82
CA THR A 150 -7.08 12.90 -10.06
C THR A 150 -5.59 12.64 -10.07
N GLN A 151 -4.87 13.28 -9.17
CA GLN A 151 -3.43 13.11 -8.96
C GLN A 151 -3.07 13.57 -7.54
N ILE A 152 -2.10 12.90 -6.94
CA ILE A 152 -1.44 13.31 -5.70
C ILE A 152 0.07 13.13 -5.90
N LYS A 153 0.90 13.84 -5.17
CA LYS A 153 2.34 13.62 -5.07
C LYS A 153 2.69 13.38 -3.60
N GLU A 154 3.31 12.27 -3.33
CA GLU A 154 3.81 11.94 -1.99
C GLU A 154 5.28 12.39 -1.86
N PRO A 155 5.71 12.82 -0.66
CA PRO A 155 7.10 13.14 -0.41
C PRO A 155 7.97 11.87 -0.49
N ALA A 156 9.20 12.03 -0.97
CA ALA A 156 10.22 10.99 -1.00
C ALA A 156 11.50 11.49 -0.34
N GLY A 157 12.24 10.58 0.29
CA GLY A 157 13.49 10.89 1.00
C GLY A 157 14.71 11.05 0.07
N GLY A 158 14.49 11.14 -1.25
CA GLY A 158 15.54 11.30 -2.26
C GLY A 158 15.66 10.06 -3.17
N ALA A 159 16.76 10.02 -3.92
CA ALA A 159 16.99 8.98 -4.94
C ALA A 159 17.20 7.57 -4.36
N ASP A 160 17.67 7.48 -3.13
CA ASP A 160 17.93 6.21 -2.44
C ASP A 160 16.72 5.68 -1.67
N ASP A 161 15.70 6.51 -1.45
CA ASP A 161 14.46 6.06 -0.86
C ASP A 161 13.70 5.16 -1.86
N SER A 162 13.28 4.01 -1.40
CA SER A 162 12.75 2.96 -2.27
C SER A 162 11.49 2.27 -1.75
N ASN A 163 10.94 2.74 -0.63
CA ASN A 163 9.67 2.22 -0.13
C ASN A 163 8.51 2.67 -1.03
N PRO A 164 7.75 1.78 -1.67
CA PRO A 164 6.55 2.15 -2.40
C PRO A 164 5.55 2.89 -1.51
N ARG A 165 4.87 3.88 -2.11
CA ARG A 165 3.84 4.67 -1.45
C ARG A 165 2.51 4.44 -2.12
N PHE A 166 1.54 4.09 -1.31
CA PHE A 166 0.17 3.89 -1.72
C PHE A 166 -0.69 5.01 -1.15
N ALA A 167 -1.48 5.66 -1.97
CA ALA A 167 -2.38 6.71 -1.49
C ALA A 167 -3.75 6.59 -2.16
N TRP A 168 -4.81 6.83 -1.38
CA TRP A 168 -6.15 6.92 -1.93
C TRP A 168 -6.98 8.03 -1.31
N GLY A 169 -7.96 8.49 -2.09
CA GLY A 169 -8.82 9.59 -1.72
C GLY A 169 -10.22 9.17 -1.31
N LYS A 170 -11.11 10.15 -1.35
CA LYS A 170 -12.55 9.94 -1.21
C LYS A 170 -13.09 9.27 -2.49
N TYR A 171 -13.92 8.25 -2.35
CA TYR A 171 -14.64 7.69 -3.48
C TYR A 171 -15.87 8.57 -3.85
N ARG A 172 -16.30 8.47 -5.09
CA ARG A 172 -17.52 9.10 -5.60
C ARG A 172 -18.24 8.18 -6.59
N GLU A 173 -19.53 8.44 -6.80
CA GLU A 173 -20.27 7.76 -7.85
C GLU A 173 -19.90 8.33 -9.23
N GLU A 174 -19.62 7.46 -10.17
CA GLU A 174 -19.44 7.75 -11.58
C GLU A 174 -20.16 6.68 -12.42
N ASN A 175 -21.17 7.07 -13.19
CA ASN A 175 -21.93 6.19 -14.10
C ASN A 175 -22.46 4.90 -13.42
N GLY A 176 -22.89 5.00 -12.16
CA GLY A 176 -23.44 3.88 -11.40
C GLY A 176 -22.41 3.03 -10.66
N SER A 177 -21.13 3.35 -10.76
CA SER A 177 -20.03 2.71 -10.02
C SER A 177 -19.46 3.65 -8.96
N MET A 178 -18.97 3.08 -7.85
CA MET A 178 -18.27 3.82 -6.80
C MET A 178 -16.78 3.80 -7.09
N MET A 179 -16.24 4.92 -7.58
CA MET A 179 -14.88 5.04 -8.03
C MET A 179 -13.99 5.69 -6.97
N LEU A 180 -12.85 5.05 -6.67
CA LEU A 180 -11.83 5.51 -5.71
C LEU A 180 -10.54 5.86 -6.44
N PRO A 181 -9.97 7.07 -6.29
CA PRO A 181 -8.66 7.38 -6.84
C PRO A 181 -7.60 6.65 -6.00
N MET A 182 -6.90 5.71 -6.62
CA MET A 182 -5.79 4.94 -6.04
C MET A 182 -4.49 5.32 -6.73
N SER A 183 -3.50 5.74 -5.95
CA SER A 183 -2.18 6.13 -6.43
C SER A 183 -1.12 5.16 -5.92
N LEU A 184 -0.19 4.81 -6.80
CA LEU A 184 1.01 4.06 -6.47
C LEU A 184 2.23 4.83 -6.94
N PHE A 185 3.17 5.10 -6.02
CA PHE A 185 4.47 5.71 -6.28
C PHE A 185 5.57 4.68 -6.07
N ILE A 186 6.51 4.64 -6.99
CA ILE A 186 7.63 3.71 -7.01
C ILE A 186 8.94 4.42 -7.35
N ASN A 187 10.05 3.88 -6.85
CA ASN A 187 11.35 4.24 -7.38
C ASN A 187 11.58 3.51 -8.71
N HIS A 188 11.76 4.27 -9.79
CA HIS A 188 11.82 3.73 -11.15
C HIS A 188 13.05 2.85 -11.40
N ALA A 189 14.10 2.96 -10.58
CA ALA A 189 15.23 2.04 -10.65
C ALA A 189 14.80 0.59 -10.32
N LEU A 190 13.82 0.40 -9.43
CA LEU A 190 13.36 -0.93 -8.99
C LEU A 190 12.11 -1.42 -9.72
N CYS A 191 11.23 -0.51 -10.11
CA CYS A 191 9.93 -0.82 -10.72
C CYS A 191 9.67 0.05 -11.96
N ASP A 192 8.75 -0.38 -12.81
CA ASP A 192 8.26 0.39 -13.95
C ASP A 192 6.74 0.20 -14.16
N GLY A 193 6.21 0.77 -15.25
CA GLY A 193 4.79 0.70 -15.58
C GLY A 193 4.23 -0.71 -15.71
N TRP A 194 5.07 -1.71 -16.06
CA TRP A 194 4.65 -3.11 -16.09
C TRP A 194 4.30 -3.60 -14.67
N HIS A 195 5.17 -3.37 -13.69
CA HIS A 195 4.98 -3.80 -12.30
C HIS A 195 3.80 -3.07 -11.65
N VAL A 196 3.66 -1.76 -11.94
CA VAL A 196 2.49 -0.98 -11.53
C VAL A 196 1.21 -1.57 -12.13
N THR A 197 1.23 -1.97 -13.41
CA THR A 197 0.09 -2.65 -14.06
C THR A 197 -0.25 -3.98 -13.38
N GLN A 198 0.76 -4.78 -13.00
CA GLN A 198 0.51 -6.03 -12.26
C GLN A 198 -0.14 -5.76 -10.90
N PHE A 199 0.29 -4.71 -10.19
CA PHE A 199 -0.36 -4.31 -8.94
C PHE A 199 -1.86 -4.02 -9.15
N TYR A 200 -2.24 -3.19 -10.12
CA TYR A 200 -3.65 -2.86 -10.34
C TYR A 200 -4.49 -4.08 -10.78
N LYS A 201 -3.93 -4.97 -11.60
CA LYS A 201 -4.60 -6.25 -11.96
C LYS A 201 -4.80 -7.15 -10.74
N ASN A 202 -3.79 -7.23 -9.87
CA ASN A 202 -3.90 -7.97 -8.63
C ASN A 202 -4.94 -7.32 -7.70
N LEU A 203 -4.95 -5.99 -7.60
CA LEU A 203 -5.91 -5.27 -6.76
C LEU A 203 -7.36 -5.54 -7.19
N ASP A 204 -7.65 -5.50 -8.49
CA ASP A 204 -8.97 -5.82 -9.03
C ASP A 204 -9.40 -7.25 -8.65
N ARG A 205 -8.49 -8.23 -8.80
CA ARG A 205 -8.74 -9.61 -8.37
C ARG A 205 -8.99 -9.71 -6.85
N GLU A 206 -8.14 -9.11 -6.03
CA GLU A 206 -8.26 -9.18 -4.56
C GLU A 206 -9.54 -8.51 -4.06
N LEU A 207 -9.97 -7.41 -4.69
CA LEU A 207 -11.25 -6.76 -4.38
C LEU A 207 -12.43 -7.66 -4.75
N THR A 208 -12.38 -8.33 -5.90
CA THR A 208 -13.40 -9.27 -6.35
C THR A 208 -13.52 -10.46 -5.38
N GLU A 209 -12.38 -11.08 -5.04
CA GLU A 209 -12.31 -12.23 -4.13
C GLU A 209 -12.79 -11.86 -2.71
N LEU A 210 -12.33 -10.70 -2.18
CA LEU A 210 -12.76 -10.22 -0.87
C LEU A 210 -14.27 -9.94 -0.85
N SER A 211 -14.79 -9.27 -1.88
CA SER A 211 -16.22 -8.97 -1.97
C SER A 211 -17.08 -10.24 -2.01
N ALA A 212 -16.67 -11.25 -2.78
CA ALA A 212 -17.34 -12.54 -2.83
C ALA A 212 -17.27 -13.25 -1.46
N TYR A 213 -16.11 -13.27 -0.82
CA TYR A 213 -15.94 -13.84 0.52
C TYR A 213 -16.88 -13.17 1.54
N LEU A 214 -16.91 -11.81 1.59
CA LEU A 214 -17.75 -11.07 2.52
C LEU A 214 -19.26 -11.29 2.26
N LYS A 215 -19.67 -11.41 1.01
CA LYS A 215 -21.07 -11.77 0.66
C LYS A 215 -21.48 -13.14 1.22
N THR A 216 -20.56 -14.15 1.18
CA THR A 216 -20.84 -15.46 1.77
C THR A 216 -20.97 -15.41 3.29
N GLN A 217 -20.13 -14.62 3.97
CA GLN A 217 -20.21 -14.43 5.43
C GLN A 217 -21.50 -13.72 5.84
N ASN A 218 -21.99 -12.77 5.04
CA ASN A 218 -23.23 -12.05 5.31
C ASN A 218 -24.49 -12.93 5.16
N GLY A 219 -24.44 -13.96 4.29
CA GLY A 219 -25.56 -14.91 4.08
C GLY A 219 -25.63 -16.01 5.16
N GLN A 220 -24.65 -16.11 6.04
CA GLN A 220 -24.60 -17.08 7.14
C GLN A 220 -25.05 -16.48 8.49
N GLN A 221 -25.34 -15.19 8.53
CA GLN A 221 -25.89 -14.48 9.70
C GLN A 221 -27.41 -14.29 9.53
#